data_4435677583b2630d63dba7118428468a
#
_entry.id   4435677583b2630d63dba7118428468a
#
_cell.length_a   1.000
_cell.length_b   1.000
_cell.length_c   1.000
_cell.angle_alpha   90.00
_cell.angle_beta   90.00
_cell.angle_gamma   90.00
#
_symmetry.space_group_name_H-M   'P 1'
#
loop_
_entity.id
_entity.type
_entity.pdbx_description
1 polymer ?
#
loop_
_entity_poly.entity_id
_entity_poly.type
_entity_poly.pdbx_seq_one_letter_code
_entity_poly.pdbx_strand_id
1 'polypeptide(L)'
;MSLTARVSCSMLSCFVPFTVLQGEGVEFLGRAADALIAISNYRLHIKFKDSVINVPLRMIDSVESRDMFQLHISCKDSKVVRCHFSTFKQCQEWLSRLSRATARPAKPEDLFAFAYHAWCLGLTEEDQHTHLCQPGEHIRCRQEAELARMGFDLQNVWRVSHINSNYKLCPSYPQKLLVPVWITDKELENVASFRSWKRIPVVVYR
;
A
#
# COMPACT_ATOMS: atom_id res chain seq x y z
N MET A 1 -9.97 -37.28 -2.69
CA MET A 1 -8.53 -37.03 -2.49
C MET A 1 -8.32 -35.50 -2.46
N SER A 2 -8.05 -34.98 -1.28
CA SER A 2 -7.86 -33.54 -1.06
C SER A 2 -6.41 -33.17 -1.39
N LEU A 3 -6.18 -32.53 -2.53
CA LEU A 3 -4.88 -31.94 -2.89
C LEU A 3 -4.69 -30.65 -2.10
N THR A 4 -4.15 -30.76 -0.90
CA THR A 4 -3.67 -29.65 -0.10
C THR A 4 -2.15 -29.65 -0.11
N ALA A 5 -1.56 -29.08 -1.13
CA ALA A 5 -0.13 -28.86 -1.18
C ALA A 5 0.20 -27.48 -0.62
N ARG A 6 1.05 -27.46 0.42
CA ARG A 6 1.80 -26.27 0.83
C ARG A 6 2.90 -26.09 -0.22
N VAL A 7 2.82 -25.06 -1.02
CA VAL A 7 3.70 -24.91 -2.17
C VAL A 7 4.81 -23.96 -1.85
N SER A 8 6.03 -24.46 -1.95
CA SER A 8 7.28 -23.69 -1.92
C SER A 8 7.31 -22.65 -3.04
N CYS A 9 7.78 -21.45 -2.74
CA CYS A 9 7.64 -20.19 -3.44
C CYS A 9 8.22 -20.10 -4.87
N SER A 10 8.80 -21.14 -5.44
CA SER A 10 9.56 -21.01 -6.70
C SER A 10 8.98 -21.68 -7.94
N MET A 11 7.89 -22.45 -7.86
CA MET A 11 7.39 -23.22 -9.03
C MET A 11 5.90 -23.08 -9.39
N LEU A 12 5.11 -22.19 -8.75
CA LEU A 12 3.66 -22.16 -8.98
C LEU A 12 3.10 -20.92 -9.68
N SER A 13 3.91 -20.03 -10.17
CA SER A 13 3.39 -18.91 -10.98
C SER A 13 2.67 -19.37 -12.25
N CYS A 14 2.91 -20.61 -12.70
CA CYS A 14 2.30 -21.17 -13.93
C CYS A 14 0.89 -21.73 -13.79
N PHE A 15 0.34 -21.89 -12.58
CA PHE A 15 -0.96 -22.54 -12.38
C PHE A 15 -2.00 -21.75 -11.59
N VAL A 16 -1.73 -20.51 -11.29
CA VAL A 16 -2.71 -19.67 -10.57
C VAL A 16 -3.64 -18.99 -11.57
N PRO A 17 -4.97 -19.13 -11.46
CA PRO A 17 -5.92 -18.64 -12.45
C PRO A 17 -6.19 -17.11 -12.35
N PHE A 18 -5.23 -16.36 -11.84
CA PHE A 18 -5.27 -14.90 -11.72
C PHE A 18 -3.86 -14.33 -11.75
N THR A 19 -3.76 -13.04 -12.11
CA THR A 19 -2.48 -12.32 -12.14
C THR A 19 -1.99 -12.05 -10.73
N VAL A 20 -0.80 -12.53 -10.40
CA VAL A 20 -0.10 -12.23 -9.16
C VAL A 20 0.71 -10.94 -9.30
N LEU A 21 0.90 -10.24 -8.18
CA LEU A 21 1.78 -9.07 -8.12
C LEU A 21 3.24 -9.52 -7.96
N GLN A 22 4.14 -8.62 -8.26
CA GLN A 22 5.57 -8.84 -8.02
C GLN A 22 5.83 -9.09 -6.52
N GLY A 23 6.55 -10.15 -6.21
CA GLY A 23 6.77 -10.58 -4.83
C GLY A 23 5.57 -11.25 -4.16
N GLU A 24 4.43 -11.38 -4.86
CA GLU A 24 3.27 -12.10 -4.35
C GLU A 24 3.43 -13.62 -4.57
N GLY A 25 3.36 -14.37 -3.48
CA GLY A 25 3.37 -15.82 -3.47
C GLY A 25 2.04 -16.39 -2.97
N VAL A 26 1.42 -17.31 -3.71
CA VAL A 26 0.19 -17.99 -3.30
C VAL A 26 0.53 -19.13 -2.35
N GLU A 27 -0.01 -19.06 -1.13
CA GLU A 27 0.20 -20.08 -0.09
C GLU A 27 -0.85 -21.20 -0.14
N PHE A 28 -2.10 -20.83 -0.40
CA PHE A 28 -3.22 -21.75 -0.44
C PHE A 28 -4.12 -21.47 -1.63
N LEU A 29 -4.48 -22.51 -2.33
CA LEU A 29 -5.45 -22.50 -3.43
C LEU A 29 -6.47 -23.62 -3.21
N GLY A 30 -7.75 -23.34 -3.41
CA GLY A 30 -8.81 -24.32 -3.28
C GLY A 30 -10.14 -23.83 -3.81
N ARG A 31 -11.20 -24.57 -3.49
CA ARG A 31 -12.56 -24.27 -3.92
C ARG A 31 -13.47 -24.06 -2.72
N ALA A 32 -14.28 -23.01 -2.79
CA ALA A 32 -15.53 -22.87 -2.06
C ALA A 32 -16.66 -23.54 -2.88
N ALA A 33 -17.89 -23.53 -2.40
CA ALA A 33 -19.00 -24.21 -3.09
C ALA A 33 -19.22 -23.67 -4.51
N ASP A 34 -19.14 -22.34 -4.67
CA ASP A 34 -19.44 -21.60 -5.88
C ASP A 34 -18.28 -20.72 -6.39
N ALA A 35 -17.11 -20.85 -5.77
CA ALA A 35 -15.96 -20.00 -6.08
C ALA A 35 -14.63 -20.73 -5.96
N LEU A 36 -13.62 -20.20 -6.65
CA LEU A 36 -12.23 -20.53 -6.41
C LEU A 36 -11.70 -19.52 -5.38
N ILE A 37 -11.01 -20.03 -4.35
CA ILE A 37 -10.46 -19.22 -3.26
C ILE A 37 -8.96 -19.43 -3.15
N ALA A 38 -8.20 -18.35 -3.00
CA ALA A 38 -6.77 -18.40 -2.80
C ALA A 38 -6.32 -17.38 -1.74
N ILE A 39 -5.31 -17.76 -0.96
CA ILE A 39 -4.62 -16.88 -0.01
C ILE A 39 -3.17 -16.75 -0.47
N SER A 40 -2.71 -15.52 -0.63
CA SER A 40 -1.31 -15.19 -0.86
C SER A 40 -0.70 -14.53 0.38
N ASN A 41 0.59 -14.21 0.32
CA ASN A 41 1.25 -13.37 1.31
C ASN A 41 0.75 -11.91 1.31
N TYR A 42 -0.12 -11.53 0.35
CA TYR A 42 -0.68 -10.19 0.21
C TYR A 42 -2.18 -10.13 0.40
N ARG A 43 -2.94 -10.98 -0.30
CA ARG A 43 -4.40 -10.86 -0.41
C ARG A 43 -5.13 -12.20 -0.34
N LEU A 44 -6.41 -12.10 -0.01
CA LEU A 44 -7.41 -13.09 -0.27
C LEU A 44 -7.99 -12.82 -1.67
N HIS A 45 -7.93 -13.81 -2.54
CA HIS A 45 -8.53 -13.78 -3.88
C HIS A 45 -9.68 -14.77 -3.94
N ILE A 46 -10.86 -14.32 -4.38
CA ILE A 46 -12.04 -15.15 -4.56
C ILE A 46 -12.58 -14.89 -5.96
N LYS A 47 -12.64 -15.93 -6.77
CA LYS A 47 -13.19 -15.87 -8.12
C LYS A 47 -14.50 -16.65 -8.18
N PHE A 48 -15.60 -15.94 -8.27
CA PHE A 48 -16.90 -16.46 -8.62
C PHE A 48 -17.01 -16.62 -10.13
N LYS A 49 -18.15 -17.16 -10.61
CA LYS A 49 -18.39 -17.32 -12.05
C LYS A 49 -18.28 -16.00 -12.80
N ASP A 50 -18.93 -14.96 -12.29
CA ASP A 50 -19.11 -13.67 -12.98
C ASP A 50 -18.44 -12.50 -12.26
N SER A 51 -17.73 -12.74 -11.16
CA SER A 51 -17.09 -11.69 -10.37
C SER A 51 -15.81 -12.15 -9.69
N VAL A 52 -14.96 -11.17 -9.39
CA VAL A 52 -13.70 -11.38 -8.67
C VAL A 52 -13.64 -10.43 -7.48
N ILE A 53 -13.30 -10.97 -6.32
CA ILE A 53 -13.08 -10.21 -5.10
C ILE A 53 -11.61 -10.36 -4.72
N ASN A 54 -10.94 -9.24 -4.52
CA ASN A 54 -9.59 -9.17 -3.97
C ASN A 54 -9.63 -8.36 -2.67
N VAL A 55 -9.19 -8.94 -1.57
CA VAL A 55 -9.12 -8.27 -0.27
C VAL A 55 -7.71 -8.38 0.27
N PRO A 56 -6.96 -7.28 0.39
CA PRO A 56 -5.66 -7.31 1.05
C PRO A 56 -5.81 -7.88 2.47
N LEU A 57 -4.93 -8.77 2.89
CA LEU A 57 -5.05 -9.46 4.19
C LEU A 57 -5.13 -8.48 5.37
N ARG A 58 -4.43 -7.34 5.28
CA ARG A 58 -4.44 -6.32 6.32
C ARG A 58 -5.70 -5.46 6.34
N MET A 59 -6.56 -5.57 5.33
CA MET A 59 -7.90 -4.98 5.31
C MET A 59 -8.95 -5.87 5.96
N ILE A 60 -8.65 -7.14 6.21
CA ILE A 60 -9.53 -8.05 6.93
C ILE A 60 -9.44 -7.72 8.42
N ASP A 61 -10.58 -7.52 9.04
CA ASP A 61 -10.74 -7.22 10.46
C ASP A 61 -11.00 -8.50 11.26
N SER A 62 -11.99 -9.27 10.83
CA SER A 62 -12.32 -10.55 11.47
C SER A 62 -12.73 -11.62 10.46
N VAL A 63 -12.52 -12.88 10.83
CA VAL A 63 -12.99 -14.05 10.11
C VAL A 63 -13.74 -14.94 11.08
N GLU A 64 -15.02 -15.17 10.82
CA GLU A 64 -15.90 -15.93 11.69
C GLU A 64 -16.66 -17.02 10.93
N SER A 65 -16.92 -18.13 11.58
CA SER A 65 -17.89 -19.12 11.11
C SER A 65 -19.21 -18.86 11.80
N ARG A 66 -20.17 -18.27 11.09
CA ARG A 66 -21.52 -18.03 11.63
C ARG A 66 -22.49 -19.15 11.36
N ASP A 67 -22.12 -20.05 10.45
CA ASP A 67 -22.83 -21.24 10.08
C ASP A 67 -21.82 -22.37 9.87
N MET A 68 -22.27 -23.62 9.93
CA MET A 68 -21.39 -24.79 9.77
C MET A 68 -20.62 -24.80 8.43
N PHE A 69 -21.17 -24.18 7.40
CA PHE A 69 -20.65 -24.18 6.04
C PHE A 69 -20.28 -22.80 5.51
N GLN A 70 -20.40 -21.74 6.32
CA GLN A 70 -20.22 -20.39 5.86
C GLN A 70 -19.19 -19.62 6.69
N LEU A 71 -18.22 -19.02 6.00
CA LEU A 71 -17.33 -18.02 6.58
C LEU A 71 -17.83 -16.60 6.28
N HIS A 72 -17.80 -15.78 7.29
CA HIS A 72 -17.99 -14.36 7.22
C HIS A 72 -16.62 -13.66 7.41
N ILE A 73 -16.21 -12.88 6.44
CA ILE A 73 -14.96 -12.15 6.43
C ILE A 73 -15.32 -10.67 6.45
N SER A 74 -15.17 -10.05 7.60
CA SER A 74 -15.45 -8.63 7.80
C SER A 74 -14.20 -7.82 7.51
N CYS A 75 -14.34 -6.75 6.75
CA CYS A 75 -13.24 -5.87 6.37
C CYS A 75 -13.34 -4.52 7.08
N LYS A 76 -12.21 -3.85 7.27
CA LYS A 76 -12.10 -2.53 7.91
C LYS A 76 -12.82 -1.41 7.14
N ASP A 77 -13.12 -1.62 5.86
CA ASP A 77 -13.92 -0.74 5.01
C ASP A 77 -15.42 -1.05 5.03
N SER A 78 -15.88 -1.78 6.06
CA SER A 78 -17.28 -2.19 6.27
C SER A 78 -17.81 -3.23 5.27
N LYS A 79 -17.00 -3.71 4.33
CA LYS A 79 -17.39 -4.82 3.46
C LYS A 79 -17.43 -6.12 4.23
N VAL A 80 -18.39 -6.97 3.88
CA VAL A 80 -18.50 -8.34 4.38
C VAL A 80 -18.50 -9.29 3.20
N VAL A 81 -17.50 -10.15 3.13
CA VAL A 81 -17.41 -11.22 2.13
C VAL A 81 -17.88 -12.53 2.76
N ARG A 82 -18.76 -13.24 2.08
CA ARG A 82 -19.29 -14.52 2.52
C ARG A 82 -18.82 -15.63 1.58
N CYS A 83 -18.30 -16.72 2.17
CA CYS A 83 -17.84 -17.89 1.41
C CYS A 83 -18.56 -19.11 1.94
N HIS A 84 -19.20 -19.86 1.03
CA HIS A 84 -19.82 -21.13 1.35
C HIS A 84 -18.90 -22.30 0.99
N PHE A 85 -18.93 -23.34 1.81
CA PHE A 85 -18.15 -24.56 1.60
C PHE A 85 -19.05 -25.78 1.56
N SER A 86 -18.67 -26.79 0.81
CA SER A 86 -19.46 -27.99 0.63
C SER A 86 -19.44 -28.91 1.88
N THR A 87 -18.44 -28.76 2.74
CA THR A 87 -18.31 -29.56 3.96
C THR A 87 -17.83 -28.72 5.13
N PHE A 88 -18.28 -29.09 6.34
CA PHE A 88 -17.82 -28.47 7.58
C PHE A 88 -16.30 -28.52 7.73
N LYS A 89 -15.67 -29.64 7.38
CA LYS A 89 -14.21 -29.80 7.44
C LYS A 89 -13.49 -28.74 6.59
N GLN A 90 -13.94 -28.53 5.35
CA GLN A 90 -13.38 -27.50 4.48
C GLN A 90 -13.56 -26.08 5.07
N CYS A 91 -14.75 -25.81 5.60
CA CYS A 91 -15.04 -24.53 6.24
C CYS A 91 -14.05 -24.26 7.40
N GLN A 92 -13.83 -25.24 8.28
CA GLN A 92 -12.91 -25.12 9.41
C GLN A 92 -11.44 -25.01 8.97
N GLU A 93 -11.03 -25.75 7.94
CA GLU A 93 -9.69 -25.62 7.36
C GLU A 93 -9.44 -24.21 6.83
N TRP A 94 -10.40 -23.64 6.09
CA TRP A 94 -10.28 -22.28 5.56
C TRP A 94 -10.38 -21.22 6.64
N LEU A 95 -11.20 -21.40 7.66
CA LEU A 95 -11.23 -20.56 8.85
C LEU A 95 -9.83 -20.48 9.49
N SER A 96 -9.21 -21.62 9.74
CA SER A 96 -7.87 -21.71 10.34
C SER A 96 -6.80 -21.03 9.48
N ARG A 97 -6.84 -21.26 8.14
CA ARG A 97 -5.89 -20.65 7.19
C ARG A 97 -6.03 -19.13 7.16
N LEU A 98 -7.25 -18.63 7.04
CA LEU A 98 -7.54 -17.20 7.03
C LEU A 98 -7.18 -16.53 8.35
N SER A 99 -7.56 -17.12 9.48
CA SER A 99 -7.21 -16.59 10.81
C SER A 99 -5.70 -16.46 10.99
N ARG A 100 -4.93 -17.44 10.49
CA ARG A 100 -3.47 -17.38 10.53
C ARG A 100 -2.90 -16.34 9.57
N ALA A 101 -3.41 -16.25 8.34
CA ALA A 101 -2.94 -15.29 7.34
C ALA A 101 -3.26 -13.84 7.74
N THR A 102 -4.37 -13.61 8.44
CA THR A 102 -4.80 -12.29 8.91
C THR A 102 -4.24 -11.92 10.28
N ALA A 103 -3.63 -12.85 11.00
CA ALA A 103 -2.99 -12.59 12.27
C ALA A 103 -1.95 -11.48 12.17
N ARG A 104 -1.76 -10.76 13.27
CA ARG A 104 -0.73 -9.70 13.33
C ARG A 104 0.64 -10.28 12.99
N PRO A 105 1.39 -9.66 12.06
CA PRO A 105 2.71 -10.14 11.72
C PRO A 105 3.62 -10.10 12.95
N ALA A 106 4.40 -11.15 13.13
CA ALA A 106 5.34 -11.24 14.25
C ALA A 106 6.56 -10.35 14.01
N LYS A 107 6.94 -10.16 12.74
CA LYS A 107 8.09 -9.38 12.31
C LYS A 107 7.70 -8.43 11.16
N PRO A 108 8.37 -7.29 11.02
CA PRO A 108 8.16 -6.40 9.88
C PRO A 108 8.37 -7.09 8.53
N GLU A 109 9.32 -8.03 8.45
CA GLU A 109 9.66 -8.79 7.25
C GLU A 109 8.52 -9.68 6.73
N ASP A 110 7.55 -10.00 7.61
CA ASP A 110 6.34 -10.75 7.22
C ASP A 110 5.31 -9.89 6.46
N LEU A 111 5.56 -8.58 6.33
CA LEU A 111 4.73 -7.69 5.54
C LEU A 111 5.06 -7.84 4.05
N PHE A 112 4.03 -7.82 3.21
CA PHE A 112 4.18 -7.91 1.75
C PHE A 112 5.14 -6.88 1.15
N ALA A 113 5.22 -5.68 1.74
CA ALA A 113 6.14 -4.63 1.30
C ALA A 113 7.61 -5.11 1.27
N PHE A 114 8.02 -5.96 2.22
CA PHE A 114 9.36 -6.53 2.25
C PHE A 114 9.55 -7.64 1.21
N ALA A 115 8.51 -8.44 0.95
CA ALA A 115 8.54 -9.44 -0.12
C ALA A 115 8.67 -8.76 -1.50
N TYR A 116 7.93 -7.68 -1.71
CA TYR A 116 8.05 -6.85 -2.91
C TYR A 116 9.44 -6.21 -3.04
N HIS A 117 9.96 -5.65 -1.95
CA HIS A 117 11.30 -5.06 -1.92
C HIS A 117 12.38 -6.11 -2.23
N ALA A 118 12.30 -7.29 -1.63
CA ALA A 118 13.21 -8.39 -1.91
C ALA A 118 13.15 -8.85 -3.37
N TRP A 119 11.96 -8.85 -3.97
CA TRP A 119 11.80 -9.11 -5.40
C TRP A 119 12.51 -8.03 -6.24
N CYS A 120 12.34 -6.75 -5.92
CA CYS A 120 13.00 -5.64 -6.61
C CYS A 120 14.53 -5.74 -6.56
N LEU A 121 15.11 -6.17 -5.41
CA LEU A 121 16.56 -6.34 -5.28
C LEU A 121 17.14 -7.44 -6.18
N GLY A 122 16.31 -8.35 -6.68
CA GLY A 122 16.70 -9.38 -7.66
C GLY A 122 16.70 -8.89 -9.10
N LEU A 123 16.31 -7.64 -9.36
CA LEU A 123 16.29 -7.04 -10.69
C LEU A 123 17.62 -6.38 -11.06
N THR A 124 17.79 -6.01 -12.33
CA THR A 124 18.89 -5.17 -12.77
C THR A 124 18.83 -3.78 -12.13
N GLU A 125 19.94 -3.06 -12.05
CA GLU A 125 19.95 -1.70 -11.47
C GLU A 125 18.97 -0.75 -12.18
N GLU A 126 18.87 -0.83 -13.50
CA GLU A 126 17.96 -0.03 -14.31
C GLU A 126 16.48 -0.29 -13.96
N ASP A 127 16.10 -1.56 -13.80
CA ASP A 127 14.76 -1.97 -13.42
C ASP A 127 14.48 -1.63 -11.96
N GLN A 128 15.48 -1.70 -11.06
CA GLN A 128 15.32 -1.30 -9.66
C GLN A 128 14.92 0.17 -9.53
N HIS A 129 15.49 1.07 -10.30
CA HIS A 129 15.15 2.49 -10.29
C HIS A 129 13.68 2.75 -10.63
N THR A 130 13.08 1.90 -11.47
CA THR A 130 11.67 2.00 -11.86
C THR A 130 10.73 1.51 -10.76
N HIS A 131 11.12 0.50 -10.00
CA HIS A 131 10.24 -0.20 -9.05
C HIS A 131 10.47 0.19 -7.59
N LEU A 132 11.70 0.55 -7.20
CA LEU A 132 12.00 0.99 -5.85
C LEU A 132 11.63 2.45 -5.69
N CYS A 133 10.70 2.71 -4.78
CA CYS A 133 10.38 4.07 -4.37
C CYS A 133 11.58 4.66 -3.60
N GLN A 134 12.17 5.72 -4.16
CA GLN A 134 13.12 6.56 -3.44
C GLN A 134 12.34 7.64 -2.70
N PRO A 135 12.20 7.59 -1.36
CA PRO A 135 11.25 8.43 -0.62
C PRO A 135 11.41 9.93 -0.88
N GLY A 136 12.63 10.42 -0.95
CA GLY A 136 12.90 11.85 -1.20
C GLY A 136 12.57 12.29 -2.63
N GLU A 137 12.79 11.44 -3.60
CA GLU A 137 12.55 11.74 -5.01
C GLU A 137 11.07 11.70 -5.38
N HIS A 138 10.36 10.71 -4.85
CA HIS A 138 8.91 10.62 -5.02
C HIS A 138 8.19 11.88 -4.49
N ILE A 139 8.58 12.39 -3.32
CA ILE A 139 7.99 13.62 -2.75
C ILE A 139 8.32 14.82 -3.63
N ARG A 140 9.55 14.91 -4.15
CA ARG A 140 10.00 16.00 -5.03
C ARG A 140 9.21 16.04 -6.33
N CYS A 141 9.12 14.91 -7.03
CA CYS A 141 8.36 14.81 -8.28
C CYS A 141 6.88 15.11 -8.07
N ARG A 142 6.32 14.67 -6.95
CA ARG A 142 4.92 14.93 -6.61
C ARG A 142 4.66 16.42 -6.35
N GLN A 143 5.58 17.10 -5.69
CA GLN A 143 5.47 18.54 -5.44
C GLN A 143 5.52 19.33 -6.76
N GLU A 144 6.43 19.01 -7.66
CA GLU A 144 6.56 19.67 -8.96
C GLU A 144 5.31 19.44 -9.85
N ALA A 145 4.83 18.20 -9.89
CA ALA A 145 3.59 17.86 -10.61
C ALA A 145 2.37 18.61 -10.03
N GLU A 146 2.30 18.77 -8.72
CA GLU A 146 1.19 19.48 -8.06
C GLU A 146 1.25 21.00 -8.33
N LEU A 147 2.44 21.61 -8.33
CA LEU A 147 2.61 23.00 -8.70
C LEU A 147 2.16 23.25 -10.15
N ALA A 148 2.53 22.35 -11.07
CA ALA A 148 2.09 22.43 -12.46
C ALA A 148 0.58 22.24 -12.59
N ARG A 149 0.00 21.25 -11.88
CA ARG A 149 -1.45 21.00 -11.86
C ARG A 149 -2.24 22.20 -11.35
N MET A 150 -1.75 22.86 -10.31
CA MET A 150 -2.39 24.06 -9.76
C MET A 150 -2.17 25.33 -10.61
N GLY A 151 -1.32 25.28 -11.63
CA GLY A 151 -1.07 26.36 -12.57
C GLY A 151 -0.37 27.56 -11.93
N PHE A 152 0.56 27.35 -10.99
CA PHE A 152 1.37 28.43 -10.46
C PHE A 152 2.34 28.97 -11.53
N ASP A 153 2.27 30.28 -11.79
CA ASP A 153 3.22 30.97 -12.65
C ASP A 153 4.52 31.25 -11.89
N LEU A 154 5.50 30.35 -12.09
CA LEU A 154 6.81 30.44 -11.46
C LEU A 154 7.73 31.49 -12.11
N GLN A 155 7.32 32.10 -13.21
CA GLN A 155 8.16 33.07 -13.91
C GLN A 155 7.92 34.50 -13.43
N ASN A 156 6.67 34.84 -13.12
CA ASN A 156 6.29 36.26 -12.87
C ASN A 156 5.77 36.50 -11.45
N VAL A 157 4.99 35.60 -10.88
CA VAL A 157 4.27 35.84 -9.62
C VAL A 157 4.80 35.02 -8.47
N TRP A 158 5.24 33.82 -8.75
CA TRP A 158 5.66 32.84 -7.75
C TRP A 158 7.11 32.42 -7.95
N ARG A 159 7.79 32.10 -6.85
CA ARG A 159 9.13 31.51 -6.88
C ARG A 159 9.20 30.34 -5.90
N VAL A 160 10.12 29.42 -6.17
CA VAL A 160 10.49 28.38 -5.23
C VAL A 160 11.65 28.88 -4.38
N SER A 161 11.42 28.96 -3.06
CA SER A 161 12.47 29.28 -2.10
C SER A 161 13.10 27.98 -1.55
N HIS A 162 14.42 27.99 -1.43
CA HIS A 162 15.21 26.91 -0.85
C HIS A 162 15.67 27.19 0.58
N ILE A 163 15.10 28.20 1.24
CA ILE A 163 15.52 28.64 2.57
C ILE A 163 15.37 27.52 3.63
N ASN A 164 14.44 26.59 3.41
CA ASN A 164 14.23 25.45 4.30
C ASN A 164 15.00 24.19 3.87
N SER A 165 16.02 24.32 3.04
CA SER A 165 16.87 23.19 2.65
C SER A 165 17.43 22.49 3.90
N ASN A 166 17.40 21.15 3.87
CA ASN A 166 17.77 20.31 5.00
C ASN A 166 16.96 20.61 6.29
N TYR A 167 15.75 21.15 6.14
CA TYR A 167 14.82 21.49 7.24
C TYR A 167 15.39 22.48 8.27
N LYS A 168 16.35 23.32 7.86
CA LYS A 168 17.06 24.26 8.75
C LYS A 168 16.18 25.35 9.34
N LEU A 169 15.23 25.87 8.56
CA LEU A 169 14.35 26.94 9.01
C LEU A 169 13.22 26.40 9.89
N CYS A 170 12.46 25.44 9.37
CA CYS A 170 11.32 24.85 10.06
C CYS A 170 11.23 23.34 9.75
N PRO A 171 11.43 22.47 10.76
CA PRO A 171 11.46 21.01 10.54
C PRO A 171 10.13 20.41 10.05
N SER A 172 9.01 21.10 10.33
CA SER A 172 7.67 20.63 9.98
C SER A 172 7.20 21.06 8.59
N TYR A 173 8.00 21.87 7.86
CA TYR A 173 7.66 22.37 6.55
C TYR A 173 8.51 21.68 5.45
N PRO A 174 8.02 21.66 4.19
CA PRO A 174 8.79 21.13 3.07
C PRO A 174 10.14 21.84 2.88
N GLN A 175 11.11 21.16 2.30
CA GLN A 175 12.41 21.77 2.00
C GLN A 175 12.33 22.87 0.94
N LYS A 176 11.43 22.73 -0.04
CA LYS A 176 11.13 23.72 -1.06
C LYS A 176 9.81 24.40 -0.70
N LEU A 177 9.82 25.72 -0.68
CA LEU A 177 8.64 26.52 -0.34
C LEU A 177 8.22 27.36 -1.55
N LEU A 178 6.94 27.36 -1.85
CA LEU A 178 6.36 28.23 -2.86
C LEU A 178 6.00 29.57 -2.20
N VAL A 179 6.56 30.66 -2.70
CA VAL A 179 6.31 31.99 -2.16
C VAL A 179 6.14 33.01 -3.29
N PRO A 180 5.40 34.12 -3.08
CA PRO A 180 5.39 35.21 -4.03
C PRO A 180 6.78 35.75 -4.32
N VAL A 181 7.03 36.16 -5.57
CA VAL A 181 8.36 36.59 -6.03
C VAL A 181 8.91 37.79 -5.26
N TRP A 182 8.04 38.67 -4.75
CA TRP A 182 8.41 39.87 -3.98
C TRP A 182 8.71 39.62 -2.49
N ILE A 183 8.44 38.40 -1.99
CA ILE A 183 8.80 38.05 -0.62
C ILE A 183 10.21 37.42 -0.64
N THR A 184 11.13 38.05 0.06
CA THR A 184 12.53 37.65 0.14
C THR A 184 12.71 36.54 1.20
N ASP A 185 13.79 35.79 1.09
CA ASP A 185 14.13 34.77 2.09
C ASP A 185 14.45 35.40 3.45
N LYS A 186 14.99 36.61 3.47
CA LYS A 186 15.24 37.39 4.68
C LYS A 186 13.96 37.71 5.45
N GLU A 187 12.89 38.04 4.75
CA GLU A 187 11.59 38.30 5.35
C GLU A 187 10.99 37.00 5.92
N LEU A 188 11.18 35.86 5.25
CA LEU A 188 10.77 34.56 5.77
C LEU A 188 11.53 34.21 7.06
N GLU A 189 12.83 34.47 7.13
CA GLU A 189 13.64 34.29 8.35
C GLU A 189 13.13 35.18 9.49
N ASN A 190 12.86 36.42 9.21
CA ASN A 190 12.34 37.38 10.20
C ASN A 190 10.99 36.92 10.76
N VAL A 191 10.08 36.51 9.89
CA VAL A 191 8.78 35.95 10.32
C VAL A 191 8.95 34.65 11.11
N ALA A 192 9.83 33.75 10.68
CA ALA A 192 10.10 32.53 11.39
C ALA A 192 10.69 32.78 12.79
N SER A 193 11.55 33.79 12.94
CA SER A 193 12.12 34.15 14.26
C SER A 193 11.08 34.68 15.22
N PHE A 194 10.07 35.40 14.72
CA PHE A 194 8.98 35.97 15.51
C PHE A 194 7.91 34.92 15.91
N ARG A 195 7.63 33.96 15.06
CA ARG A 195 6.55 32.97 15.27
C ARG A 195 7.03 31.75 16.03
N SER A 196 6.18 31.22 16.92
CA SER A 196 6.41 29.95 17.60
C SER A 196 6.72 28.82 16.62
N TRP A 197 7.66 27.95 16.96
CA TRP A 197 8.10 26.81 16.15
C TRP A 197 8.70 27.21 14.81
N LYS A 198 9.18 28.45 14.66
CA LYS A 198 9.73 28.99 13.42
C LYS A 198 8.78 28.84 12.22
N ARG A 199 7.49 28.91 12.47
CA ARG A 199 6.47 28.80 11.40
C ARG A 199 6.51 30.03 10.51
N ILE A 200 6.32 29.81 9.23
CA ILE A 200 6.20 30.85 8.20
C ILE A 200 4.80 30.80 7.58
N PRO A 201 4.35 31.87 6.90
CA PRO A 201 3.18 31.79 6.04
C PRO A 201 3.38 30.75 4.94
N VAL A 202 2.36 29.97 4.66
CA VAL A 202 2.36 29.00 3.55
C VAL A 202 1.21 29.32 2.61
N VAL A 203 1.41 29.02 1.33
CA VAL A 203 0.37 29.11 0.33
C VAL A 203 -0.50 27.87 0.45
N VAL A 204 -1.76 28.05 0.79
CA VAL A 204 -2.79 27.01 0.85
C VAL A 204 -3.84 27.17 -0.24
N TYR A 205 -3.84 28.32 -0.88
CA TYR A 205 -4.79 28.67 -1.92
C TYR A 205 -4.16 29.71 -2.87
N ARG A 206 -4.48 29.60 -4.16
CA ARG A 206 -4.04 30.51 -5.23
C ARG A 206 -5.11 31.55 -5.55
#